data_4b40ffff565c5efce6b25a8fb2a829c2
#
_entry.id   4b40ffff565c5efce6b25a8fb2a829c2
#
_cell.length_a   1.000
_cell.length_b   1.000
_cell.length_c   1.000
_cell.angle_alpha   90.00
_cell.angle_beta   90.00
_cell.angle_gamma   90.00
#
_symmetry.space_group_name_H-M   'P 1'
#
loop_
_entity.id
_entity.type
_entity.pdbx_description
1 polymer ?
#
loop_
_entity_poly.entity_id
_entity_poly.type
_entity_poly.pdbx_seq_one_letter_code
_entity_poly.pdbx_strand_id
1 'polypeptide(L)'
;MIIKILIADDHTIVREGLKQILMDTSDMVVAAEAANGQEVLDKIWKDDFDVVVLDIAMPGRSGLDILKELKSFKPRLPVLVLSMYPEDQYALRVLRAGADGYLTKESAPNDLITAIRKVYSGKKYISNFLAEKLAFGLEADAARPPHELLSDREYQVMCSISSGKTVKEIADELSLSVKTISTYRARILEKMGMKNNAELTHYSIQNHLVD
;
A
#
# COMPACT_ATOMS: atom_id res chain seq x y z
N MET A 1 -21.84 -19.07 -1.85
CA MET A 1 -21.78 -17.68 -2.36
C MET A 1 -20.38 -17.50 -2.89
N ILE A 2 -20.20 -17.00 -4.11
CA ILE A 2 -18.87 -16.83 -4.73
C ILE A 2 -18.41 -15.40 -4.46
N ILE A 3 -17.21 -15.24 -3.89
CA ILE A 3 -16.58 -13.94 -3.61
C ILE A 3 -16.02 -13.37 -4.92
N LYS A 4 -16.52 -12.23 -5.36
CA LYS A 4 -16.07 -11.52 -6.56
C LYS A 4 -14.91 -10.58 -6.20
N ILE A 5 -13.75 -10.82 -6.77
CA ILE A 5 -12.52 -10.11 -6.46
C ILE A 5 -12.11 -9.22 -7.65
N LEU A 6 -11.76 -7.97 -7.36
CA LEU A 6 -11.01 -7.09 -8.26
C LEU A 6 -9.54 -7.15 -7.85
N ILE A 7 -8.64 -7.51 -8.78
CA ILE A 7 -7.18 -7.46 -8.58
C ILE A 7 -6.63 -6.21 -9.29
N ALA A 8 -5.88 -5.41 -8.57
CA ALA A 8 -5.25 -4.20 -9.08
C ALA A 8 -3.74 -4.24 -8.81
N ASP A 9 -2.95 -4.37 -9.86
CA ASP A 9 -1.48 -4.36 -9.85
C ASP A 9 -1.01 -4.01 -11.26
N ASP A 10 0.03 -3.19 -11.41
CA ASP A 10 0.54 -2.83 -12.75
C ASP A 10 1.40 -3.94 -13.38
N HIS A 11 1.90 -4.88 -12.58
CA HIS A 11 2.69 -6.01 -13.04
C HIS A 11 1.79 -7.19 -13.48
N THR A 12 1.73 -7.44 -14.78
CA THR A 12 0.91 -8.53 -15.32
C THR A 12 1.27 -9.91 -14.71
N ILE A 13 2.57 -10.18 -14.48
CA ILE A 13 3.00 -11.45 -13.89
C ILE A 13 2.49 -11.65 -12.46
N VAL A 14 2.36 -10.56 -11.68
CA VAL A 14 1.78 -10.61 -10.33
C VAL A 14 0.30 -10.92 -10.43
N ARG A 15 -0.46 -10.24 -11.32
CA ARG A 15 -1.89 -10.50 -11.49
C ARG A 15 -2.14 -11.96 -11.91
N GLU A 16 -1.36 -12.47 -12.87
CA GLU A 16 -1.46 -13.89 -13.28
C GLU A 16 -1.17 -14.86 -12.13
N GLY A 17 -0.13 -14.58 -11.33
CA GLY A 17 0.19 -15.38 -10.15
C GLY A 17 -0.93 -15.38 -9.11
N LEU A 18 -1.51 -14.21 -8.82
CA LEU A 18 -2.65 -14.08 -7.89
C LEU A 18 -3.89 -14.82 -8.41
N LYS A 19 -4.18 -14.74 -9.72
CA LYS A 19 -5.26 -15.51 -10.35
C LYS A 19 -5.04 -17.02 -10.20
N GLN A 20 -3.82 -17.49 -10.44
CA GLN A 20 -3.49 -18.89 -10.29
C GLN A 20 -3.74 -19.40 -8.87
N ILE A 21 -3.33 -18.62 -7.84
CA ILE A 21 -3.57 -18.97 -6.44
C ILE A 21 -5.08 -19.07 -6.14
N LEU A 22 -5.88 -18.17 -6.72
CA LEU A 22 -7.32 -18.11 -6.47
C LEU A 22 -8.11 -19.16 -7.29
N MET A 23 -7.60 -19.62 -8.42
CA MET A 23 -8.23 -20.64 -9.26
C MET A 23 -8.47 -21.97 -8.53
N ASP A 24 -7.63 -22.31 -7.57
CA ASP A 24 -7.75 -23.54 -6.79
C ASP A 24 -8.85 -23.47 -5.70
N THR A 25 -9.54 -22.33 -5.59
CA THR A 25 -10.63 -22.15 -4.63
C THR A 25 -12.00 -22.29 -5.30
N SER A 26 -12.95 -22.93 -4.61
CA SER A 26 -14.32 -23.09 -5.12
C SER A 26 -15.26 -21.92 -4.74
N ASP A 27 -14.79 -21.03 -3.86
CA ASP A 27 -15.59 -19.95 -3.25
C ASP A 27 -15.16 -18.54 -3.70
N MET A 28 -14.17 -18.43 -4.63
CA MET A 28 -13.64 -17.17 -5.09
C MET A 28 -13.57 -17.11 -6.62
N VAL A 29 -13.73 -15.89 -7.17
CA VAL A 29 -13.51 -15.65 -8.61
C VAL A 29 -12.89 -14.26 -8.79
N VAL A 30 -11.87 -14.18 -9.63
CA VAL A 30 -11.35 -12.90 -10.11
C VAL A 30 -12.32 -12.37 -11.18
N ALA A 31 -13.16 -11.43 -10.79
CA ALA A 31 -14.20 -10.86 -11.64
C ALA A 31 -13.67 -9.75 -12.56
N ALA A 32 -12.58 -9.08 -12.16
CA ALA A 32 -11.92 -8.07 -12.98
C ALA A 32 -10.46 -7.86 -12.56
N GLU A 33 -9.68 -7.27 -13.47
CA GLU A 33 -8.29 -6.84 -13.26
C GLU A 33 -8.16 -5.35 -13.59
N ALA A 34 -7.24 -4.65 -12.91
CA ALA A 34 -6.87 -3.28 -13.19
C ALA A 34 -5.35 -3.13 -13.19
N ALA A 35 -4.80 -2.38 -14.12
CA ALA A 35 -3.36 -2.14 -14.23
C ALA A 35 -2.93 -0.77 -13.65
N ASN A 36 -3.87 0.05 -13.22
CA ASN A 36 -3.62 1.36 -12.61
C ASN A 36 -4.82 1.83 -11.79
N GLY A 37 -4.61 2.88 -10.99
CA GLY A 37 -5.63 3.38 -10.08
C GLY A 37 -6.90 3.92 -10.77
N GLN A 38 -6.79 4.48 -11.98
CA GLN A 38 -7.97 4.95 -12.71
C GLN A 38 -8.87 3.79 -13.12
N GLU A 39 -8.28 2.71 -13.63
CA GLU A 39 -9.04 1.50 -13.97
C GLU A 39 -9.74 0.87 -12.75
N VAL A 40 -9.12 0.93 -11.57
CA VAL A 40 -9.75 0.47 -10.32
C VAL A 40 -11.06 1.23 -10.09
N LEU A 41 -11.00 2.57 -10.12
CA LEU A 41 -12.17 3.42 -9.90
C LEU A 41 -13.24 3.18 -10.97
N ASP A 42 -12.85 3.15 -12.25
CA ASP A 42 -13.79 2.93 -13.37
C ASP A 42 -14.55 1.60 -13.26
N LYS A 43 -13.86 0.53 -12.82
CA LYS A 43 -14.48 -0.78 -12.63
C LYS A 43 -15.42 -0.81 -11.43
N ILE A 44 -15.02 -0.22 -10.30
CA ILE A 44 -15.83 -0.15 -9.09
C ILE A 44 -17.11 0.69 -9.30
N TRP A 45 -17.09 1.66 -10.23
CA TRP A 45 -18.28 2.41 -10.62
C TRP A 45 -19.26 1.60 -11.48
N LYS A 46 -18.75 0.69 -12.31
CA LYS A 46 -19.53 -0.09 -13.25
C LYS A 46 -20.07 -1.40 -12.69
N ASP A 47 -19.28 -2.03 -11.83
CA ASP A 47 -19.55 -3.39 -11.35
C ASP A 47 -19.45 -3.45 -9.82
N ASP A 48 -20.08 -4.48 -9.25
CA ASP A 48 -19.99 -4.77 -7.83
C ASP A 48 -18.98 -5.89 -7.55
N PHE A 49 -18.09 -5.62 -6.60
CA PHE A 49 -17.07 -6.52 -6.09
C PHE A 49 -17.25 -6.71 -4.58
N ASP A 50 -16.86 -7.89 -4.12
CA ASP A 50 -16.93 -8.23 -2.68
C ASP A 50 -15.61 -7.91 -1.96
N VAL A 51 -14.47 -7.95 -2.69
CA VAL A 51 -13.14 -7.61 -2.16
C VAL A 51 -12.30 -6.98 -3.28
N VAL A 52 -11.50 -5.98 -2.92
CA VAL A 52 -10.46 -5.41 -3.78
C VAL A 52 -9.10 -5.80 -3.22
N VAL A 53 -8.25 -6.43 -4.04
CA VAL A 53 -6.81 -6.62 -3.79
C VAL A 53 -6.08 -5.50 -4.51
N LEU A 54 -5.47 -4.59 -3.78
CA LEU A 54 -4.94 -3.33 -4.29
C LEU A 54 -3.44 -3.21 -4.03
N ASP A 55 -2.64 -3.16 -5.11
CA ASP A 55 -1.25 -2.70 -5.00
C ASP A 55 -1.21 -1.19 -4.76
N ILE A 56 -0.35 -0.77 -3.83
CA ILE A 56 -0.13 0.65 -3.53
C ILE A 56 0.96 1.29 -4.39
N ALA A 57 1.76 0.49 -5.11
CA ALA A 57 2.92 0.98 -5.88
C ALA A 57 2.62 1.25 -7.36
N MET A 58 1.37 1.18 -7.78
CA MET A 58 0.97 1.39 -9.18
C MET A 58 1.35 2.78 -9.71
N PRO A 59 1.65 2.90 -11.02
CA PRO A 59 2.00 4.15 -11.67
C PRO A 59 0.85 5.17 -11.67
N GLY A 60 1.18 6.45 -11.74
CA GLY A 60 0.23 7.56 -11.77
C GLY A 60 -0.22 7.97 -10.36
N ARG A 61 -1.50 7.80 -10.05
CA ARG A 61 -2.04 8.13 -8.73
C ARG A 61 -1.56 7.12 -7.68
N SER A 62 -1.24 7.59 -6.49
CA SER A 62 -0.84 6.70 -5.39
C SER A 62 -1.97 5.72 -5.04
N GLY A 63 -1.63 4.44 -4.81
CA GLY A 63 -2.60 3.45 -4.37
C GLY A 63 -3.30 3.83 -3.05
N LEU A 64 -2.63 4.59 -2.18
CA LEU A 64 -3.25 5.15 -0.98
C LEU A 64 -4.28 6.25 -1.27
N ASP A 65 -4.06 7.08 -2.30
CA ASP A 65 -5.07 8.06 -2.73
C ASP A 65 -6.29 7.35 -3.32
N ILE A 66 -6.05 6.29 -4.11
CA ILE A 66 -7.12 5.44 -4.65
C ILE A 66 -7.89 4.75 -3.51
N LEU A 67 -7.20 4.22 -2.51
CA LEU A 67 -7.82 3.62 -1.32
C LEU A 67 -8.73 4.60 -0.59
N LYS A 68 -8.24 5.82 -0.31
CA LYS A 68 -9.01 6.87 0.37
C LYS A 68 -10.26 7.26 -0.44
N GLU A 69 -10.09 7.45 -1.74
CA GLU A 69 -11.18 7.77 -2.65
C GLU A 69 -12.21 6.63 -2.70
N LEU A 70 -11.76 5.39 -2.85
CA LEU A 70 -12.62 4.21 -2.82
C LEU A 70 -13.43 4.12 -1.53
N LYS A 71 -12.77 4.30 -0.38
CA LYS A 71 -13.43 4.27 0.93
C LYS A 71 -14.39 5.44 1.16
N SER A 72 -14.22 6.55 0.46
CA SER A 72 -15.16 7.67 0.53
C SER A 72 -16.51 7.36 -0.12
N PHE A 73 -16.53 6.60 -1.24
CA PHE A 73 -17.81 6.27 -1.89
C PHE A 73 -18.34 4.87 -1.54
N LYS A 74 -17.47 3.86 -1.36
CA LYS A 74 -17.87 2.50 -0.96
C LYS A 74 -17.19 2.13 0.39
N PRO A 75 -17.57 2.77 1.51
CA PRO A 75 -16.88 2.60 2.80
C PRO A 75 -16.91 1.17 3.33
N ARG A 76 -17.90 0.37 2.91
CA ARG A 76 -18.07 -1.02 3.32
C ARG A 76 -17.36 -2.03 2.42
N LEU A 77 -16.84 -1.61 1.25
CA LEU A 77 -16.12 -2.51 0.35
C LEU A 77 -14.76 -2.89 0.96
N PRO A 78 -14.51 -4.17 1.26
CA PRO A 78 -13.25 -4.60 1.82
C PRO A 78 -12.10 -4.38 0.84
N VAL A 79 -11.00 -3.79 1.34
CA VAL A 79 -9.78 -3.58 0.57
C VAL A 79 -8.62 -4.24 1.28
N LEU A 80 -8.05 -5.26 0.66
CA LEU A 80 -6.80 -5.90 1.05
C LEU A 80 -5.67 -5.24 0.25
N VAL A 81 -4.77 -4.55 0.93
CA VAL A 81 -3.61 -3.95 0.28
C VAL A 81 -2.51 -4.99 0.13
N LEU A 82 -1.95 -5.06 -1.07
CA LEU A 82 -0.78 -5.85 -1.43
C LEU A 82 0.39 -4.92 -1.71
N SER A 83 1.58 -5.21 -1.16
CA SER A 83 2.72 -4.30 -1.26
C SER A 83 4.06 -5.03 -1.27
N MET A 84 5.07 -4.42 -1.90
CA MET A 84 6.47 -4.85 -1.77
C MET A 84 7.11 -4.35 -0.47
N TYR A 85 6.52 -3.37 0.19
CA TYR A 85 7.09 -2.82 1.42
C TYR A 85 6.80 -3.71 2.63
N PRO A 86 7.74 -3.85 3.57
CA PRO A 86 7.53 -4.57 4.83
C PRO A 86 6.35 -4.02 5.62
N GLU A 87 5.70 -4.90 6.38
CA GLU A 87 4.48 -4.57 7.12
C GLU A 87 4.73 -3.50 8.20
N ASP A 88 5.83 -3.58 8.90
CA ASP A 88 6.21 -2.68 10.00
C ASP A 88 6.43 -1.23 9.54
N GLN A 89 6.74 -1.04 8.26
CA GLN A 89 6.99 0.26 7.66
C GLN A 89 5.72 0.93 7.09
N TYR A 90 4.83 0.14 6.51
CA TYR A 90 3.76 0.71 5.69
C TYR A 90 2.33 0.38 6.15
N ALA A 91 2.14 -0.75 6.84
CA ALA A 91 0.80 -1.25 7.12
C ALA A 91 -0.02 -0.32 8.02
N LEU A 92 0.60 0.31 9.03
CA LEU A 92 -0.09 1.26 9.90
C LEU A 92 -0.71 2.43 9.11
N ARG A 93 0.05 2.98 8.16
CA ARG A 93 -0.40 4.08 7.30
C ARG A 93 -1.57 3.65 6.41
N VAL A 94 -1.47 2.46 5.83
CA VAL A 94 -2.49 1.85 4.97
C VAL A 94 -3.79 1.59 5.74
N LEU A 95 -3.69 1.04 6.95
CA LEU A 95 -4.86 0.79 7.81
C LEU A 95 -5.53 2.08 8.27
N ARG A 96 -4.76 3.12 8.61
CA ARG A 96 -5.28 4.47 8.91
C ARG A 96 -5.99 5.11 7.71
N ALA A 97 -5.57 4.77 6.48
CA ALA A 97 -6.22 5.20 5.25
C ALA A 97 -7.52 4.43 4.94
N GLY A 98 -7.86 3.40 5.74
CA GLY A 98 -9.12 2.69 5.68
C GLY A 98 -9.04 1.27 5.11
N ALA A 99 -7.84 0.73 4.82
CA ALA A 99 -7.71 -0.66 4.39
C ALA A 99 -8.25 -1.66 5.45
N ASP A 100 -8.69 -2.81 4.98
CA ASP A 100 -9.18 -3.89 5.82
C ASP A 100 -8.11 -4.94 6.09
N GLY A 101 -7.01 -4.92 5.34
CA GLY A 101 -5.86 -5.76 5.57
C GLY A 101 -4.63 -5.28 4.80
N TYR A 102 -3.49 -5.78 5.23
CA TYR A 102 -2.20 -5.58 4.60
C TYR A 102 -1.52 -6.93 4.37
N LEU A 103 -0.94 -7.12 3.21
CA LEU A 103 -0.22 -8.33 2.83
C LEU A 103 1.00 -7.93 2.01
N THR A 104 2.15 -8.51 2.31
CA THR A 104 3.32 -8.34 1.44
C THR A 104 3.20 -9.22 0.19
N LYS A 105 3.74 -8.77 -0.94
CA LYS A 105 3.77 -9.60 -2.17
C LYS A 105 4.53 -10.91 -1.96
N GLU A 106 5.47 -10.93 -1.03
CA GLU A 106 6.24 -12.13 -0.66
C GLU A 106 5.39 -13.17 0.09
N SER A 107 4.51 -12.72 1.00
CA SER A 107 3.64 -13.62 1.77
C SER A 107 2.35 -14.02 1.03
N ALA A 108 2.01 -13.32 -0.05
CA ALA A 108 0.77 -13.56 -0.81
C ALA A 108 0.56 -15.03 -1.24
N PRO A 109 1.56 -15.79 -1.70
CA PRO A 109 1.35 -17.20 -2.09
C PRO A 109 0.76 -18.07 -0.98
N ASN A 110 1.06 -17.78 0.27
CA ASN A 110 0.61 -18.56 1.43
C ASN A 110 -0.65 -18.02 2.08
N ASP A 111 -0.81 -16.69 2.07
CA ASP A 111 -1.75 -16.00 2.95
C ASP A 111 -2.94 -15.36 2.22
N LEU A 112 -2.88 -15.18 0.90
CA LEU A 112 -3.88 -14.45 0.12
C LEU A 112 -5.31 -14.95 0.35
N ILE A 113 -5.52 -16.25 0.25
CA ILE A 113 -6.85 -16.87 0.39
C ILE A 113 -7.42 -16.59 1.79
N THR A 114 -6.58 -16.80 2.82
CA THR A 114 -6.96 -16.56 4.22
C THR A 114 -7.26 -15.08 4.47
N ALA A 115 -6.45 -14.18 3.92
CA ALA A 115 -6.62 -12.75 4.02
C ALA A 115 -7.93 -12.28 3.37
N ILE A 116 -8.22 -12.75 2.16
CA ILE A 116 -9.46 -12.42 1.44
C ILE A 116 -10.69 -12.89 2.23
N ARG A 117 -10.70 -14.13 2.71
CA ARG A 117 -11.83 -14.64 3.53
C ARG A 117 -12.03 -13.83 4.80
N LYS A 118 -10.93 -13.43 5.44
CA LYS A 118 -10.98 -12.65 6.68
C LYS A 118 -11.55 -11.26 6.43
N VAL A 119 -11.08 -10.53 5.42
CA VAL A 119 -11.59 -9.18 5.12
C VAL A 119 -13.03 -9.23 4.58
N TYR A 120 -13.38 -10.23 3.77
CA TYR A 120 -14.74 -10.45 3.30
C TYR A 120 -15.73 -10.68 4.45
N SER A 121 -15.31 -11.35 5.53
CA SER A 121 -16.14 -11.54 6.74
C SER A 121 -16.27 -10.29 7.61
N GLY A 122 -15.73 -9.13 7.17
CA GLY A 122 -15.75 -7.86 7.90
C GLY A 122 -14.69 -7.75 9.00
N LYS A 123 -13.74 -8.68 9.06
CA LYS A 123 -12.62 -8.66 10.02
C LYS A 123 -11.38 -8.04 9.38
N LYS A 124 -10.51 -7.43 10.19
CA LYS A 124 -9.21 -6.92 9.71
C LYS A 124 -8.21 -8.07 9.57
N TYR A 125 -7.45 -8.07 8.46
CA TYR A 125 -6.30 -8.96 8.29
C TYR A 125 -5.01 -8.19 8.61
N ILE A 126 -4.48 -8.43 9.79
CA ILE A 126 -3.24 -7.83 10.31
C ILE A 126 -2.44 -8.91 11.05
N SER A 127 -1.12 -8.77 11.07
CA SER A 127 -0.26 -9.62 11.88
C SER A 127 -0.41 -9.30 13.39
N ASN A 128 0.03 -10.22 14.25
CA ASN A 128 0.04 -9.98 15.68
C ASN A 128 0.95 -8.80 16.05
N PHE A 129 2.10 -8.67 15.39
CA PHE A 129 3.03 -7.56 15.57
C PHE A 129 2.36 -6.21 15.29
N LEU A 130 1.63 -6.09 14.20
CA LEU A 130 0.93 -4.86 13.86
C LEU A 130 -0.23 -4.58 14.82
N ALA A 131 -0.93 -5.62 15.28
CA ALA A 131 -1.99 -5.48 16.28
C ALA A 131 -1.44 -4.92 17.61
N GLU A 132 -0.27 -5.39 18.05
CA GLU A 132 0.42 -4.85 19.24
C GLU A 132 0.84 -3.39 19.02
N LYS A 133 1.47 -3.06 17.88
CA LYS A 133 1.83 -1.68 17.54
C LYS A 133 0.62 -0.74 17.54
N LEU A 134 -0.51 -1.19 17.03
CA LEU A 134 -1.77 -0.43 17.05
C LEU A 134 -2.29 -0.23 18.49
N ALA A 135 -2.22 -1.25 19.34
CA ALA A 135 -2.64 -1.17 20.73
C ALA A 135 -1.78 -0.19 21.53
N PHE A 136 -0.46 -0.26 21.39
CA PHE A 136 0.47 0.68 22.04
C PHE A 136 0.43 2.09 21.46
N GLY A 137 0.17 2.25 20.15
CA GLY A 137 0.08 3.55 19.48
C GLY A 137 -1.16 4.36 19.86
N LEU A 138 -2.17 3.75 20.46
CA LEU A 138 -3.36 4.44 20.99
C LEU A 138 -3.07 5.22 22.30
N GLU A 139 -1.99 4.89 23.00
CA GLU A 139 -1.61 5.54 24.27
C GLU A 139 -0.63 6.71 24.09
N ALA A 140 -0.02 6.85 22.92
CA ALA A 140 0.98 7.87 22.67
C ALA A 140 0.37 9.16 22.11
N ASP A 141 -0.02 10.06 22.99
CA ASP A 141 -0.23 11.50 22.70
C ASP A 141 1.14 12.22 22.51
N ALA A 142 2.15 11.48 22.00
CA ALA A 142 3.47 12.00 21.68
C ALA A 142 3.42 12.76 20.35
N ALA A 143 4.15 13.85 20.25
CA ALA A 143 4.30 14.66 19.04
C ALA A 143 4.53 13.72 17.83
N ARG A 144 3.66 13.84 16.82
CA ARG A 144 3.72 13.00 15.61
C ARG A 144 5.13 13.02 15.02
N PRO A 145 5.76 11.87 14.78
CA PRO A 145 7.08 11.83 14.17
C PRO A 145 7.10 12.60 12.83
N PRO A 146 8.18 13.29 12.47
CA PRO A 146 8.25 14.11 11.25
C PRO A 146 7.84 13.35 9.98
N HIS A 147 8.14 12.06 9.86
CA HIS A 147 7.75 11.25 8.71
C HIS A 147 6.23 11.04 8.58
N GLU A 148 5.45 11.21 9.64
CA GLU A 148 3.97 11.18 9.57
C GLU A 148 3.39 12.44 8.91
N LEU A 149 4.15 13.54 8.81
CA LEU A 149 3.76 14.75 8.10
C LEU A 149 3.90 14.64 6.57
N LEU A 150 4.59 13.62 6.09
CA LEU A 150 4.78 13.37 4.67
C LEU A 150 3.48 12.85 4.06
N SER A 151 3.16 13.33 2.85
CA SER A 151 2.15 12.68 2.02
C SER A 151 2.59 11.25 1.67
N ASP A 152 1.65 10.42 1.24
CA ASP A 152 1.92 9.02 0.94
C ASP A 152 3.00 8.86 -0.13
N ARG A 153 2.99 9.71 -1.15
CA ARG A 153 4.01 9.70 -2.20
C ARG A 153 5.37 10.22 -1.72
N GLU A 154 5.38 11.24 -0.88
CA GLU A 154 6.62 11.73 -0.25
C GLU A 154 7.22 10.65 0.66
N TYR A 155 6.39 9.95 1.43
CA TYR A 155 6.84 8.85 2.28
C TYR A 155 7.44 7.70 1.45
N GLN A 156 6.79 7.31 0.36
CA GLN A 156 7.28 6.29 -0.58
C GLN A 156 8.65 6.67 -1.17
N VAL A 157 8.78 7.92 -1.62
CA VAL A 157 10.05 8.45 -2.16
C VAL A 157 11.12 8.52 -1.05
N MET A 158 10.75 8.90 0.18
CA MET A 158 11.65 8.90 1.33
C MET A 158 12.23 7.50 1.59
N CYS A 159 11.39 6.49 1.70
CA CYS A 159 11.82 5.11 1.91
C CYS A 159 12.75 4.64 0.78
N SER A 160 12.41 4.91 -0.47
CA SER A 160 13.25 4.55 -1.63
C SER A 160 14.63 5.23 -1.61
N ILE A 161 14.68 6.54 -1.26
CA ILE A 161 15.97 7.27 -1.10
C ILE A 161 16.78 6.66 0.05
N SER A 162 16.14 6.38 1.17
CA SER A 162 16.80 5.85 2.36
C SER A 162 17.31 4.42 2.17
N SER A 163 16.68 3.63 1.29
CA SER A 163 17.16 2.32 0.83
C SER A 163 18.25 2.41 -0.25
N GLY A 164 18.80 3.60 -0.51
CA GLY A 164 19.93 3.78 -1.41
C GLY A 164 19.59 3.92 -2.90
N LYS A 165 18.32 3.98 -3.29
CA LYS A 165 17.92 4.17 -4.69
C LYS A 165 18.26 5.58 -5.16
N THR A 166 18.74 5.69 -6.40
CA THR A 166 18.95 6.97 -7.07
C THR A 166 17.63 7.61 -7.50
N VAL A 167 17.62 8.92 -7.67
CA VAL A 167 16.45 9.66 -8.16
C VAL A 167 15.94 9.11 -9.51
N LYS A 168 16.85 8.61 -10.36
CA LYS A 168 16.50 8.03 -11.66
C LYS A 168 15.79 6.68 -11.48
N GLU A 169 16.33 5.79 -10.66
CA GLU A 169 15.71 4.48 -10.36
C GLU A 169 14.31 4.66 -9.76
N ILE A 170 14.14 5.62 -8.82
CA ILE A 170 12.84 5.93 -8.24
C ILE A 170 11.88 6.49 -9.30
N ALA A 171 12.36 7.31 -10.21
CA ALA A 171 11.55 7.86 -11.29
C ALA A 171 11.04 6.76 -12.23
N ASP A 172 11.91 5.83 -12.60
CA ASP A 172 11.59 4.69 -13.46
C ASP A 172 10.59 3.76 -12.75
N GLU A 173 10.83 3.41 -11.48
CA GLU A 173 9.96 2.54 -10.67
C GLU A 173 8.55 3.13 -10.47
N LEU A 174 8.45 4.43 -10.22
CA LEU A 174 7.17 5.10 -9.98
C LEU A 174 6.50 5.64 -11.25
N SER A 175 7.13 5.41 -12.44
CA SER A 175 6.70 5.97 -13.72
C SER A 175 6.50 7.49 -13.68
N LEU A 176 7.45 8.19 -13.05
CA LEU A 176 7.48 9.63 -12.89
C LEU A 176 8.73 10.25 -13.53
N SER A 177 8.72 11.57 -13.73
CA SER A 177 9.92 12.25 -14.20
C SER A 177 10.97 12.42 -13.08
N VAL A 178 12.25 12.41 -13.44
CA VAL A 178 13.36 12.73 -12.54
C VAL A 178 13.15 14.10 -11.85
N LYS A 179 12.57 15.06 -12.57
CA LYS A 179 12.21 16.37 -12.04
C LYS A 179 11.16 16.28 -10.93
N THR A 180 10.16 15.41 -11.11
CA THR A 180 9.10 15.18 -10.12
C THR A 180 9.68 14.58 -8.85
N ILE A 181 10.53 13.55 -8.96
CA ILE A 181 11.19 12.93 -7.80
C ILE A 181 12.11 13.93 -7.09
N SER A 182 12.88 14.75 -7.84
CA SER A 182 13.69 15.81 -7.26
C SER A 182 12.86 16.83 -6.47
N THR A 183 11.66 17.15 -6.94
CA THR A 183 10.72 18.02 -6.22
C THR A 183 10.22 17.36 -4.94
N TYR A 184 9.84 16.09 -4.98
CA TYR A 184 9.46 15.34 -3.78
C TYR A 184 10.61 15.30 -2.77
N ARG A 185 11.83 14.98 -3.21
CA ARG A 185 13.03 14.99 -2.37
C ARG A 185 13.21 16.34 -1.64
N ALA A 186 13.11 17.45 -2.36
CA ALA A 186 13.24 18.78 -1.76
C ALA A 186 12.18 19.03 -0.68
N ARG A 187 10.91 18.71 -0.97
CA ARG A 187 9.80 18.84 -0.02
C ARG A 187 9.95 17.93 1.21
N ILE A 188 10.46 16.72 1.01
CA ILE A 188 10.73 15.77 2.10
C ILE A 188 11.77 16.37 3.05
N LEU A 189 12.91 16.81 2.52
CA LEU A 189 13.96 17.42 3.33
C LEU A 189 13.46 18.66 4.10
N GLU A 190 12.68 19.50 3.46
CA GLU A 190 12.05 20.68 4.09
C GLU A 190 11.10 20.28 5.22
N LYS A 191 10.13 19.38 4.96
CA LYS A 191 9.14 18.93 5.95
C LYS A 191 9.77 18.18 7.14
N MET A 192 10.86 17.44 6.87
CA MET A 192 11.59 16.68 7.88
C MET A 192 12.62 17.56 8.63
N GLY A 193 12.87 18.80 8.17
CA GLY A 193 13.89 19.68 8.73
C GLY A 193 15.33 19.17 8.50
N MET A 194 15.56 18.41 7.42
CA MET A 194 16.84 17.76 7.11
C MET A 194 17.54 18.44 5.96
N LYS A 195 18.91 18.41 5.96
CA LYS A 195 19.72 19.11 4.98
C LYS A 195 20.10 18.27 3.76
N ASN A 196 20.15 16.94 3.91
CA ASN A 196 20.66 16.04 2.87
C ASN A 196 20.10 14.62 3.04
N ASN A 197 20.37 13.77 2.02
CA ASN A 197 19.92 12.38 2.04
C ASN A 197 20.57 11.55 3.17
N ALA A 198 21.79 11.87 3.59
CA ALA A 198 22.45 11.11 4.65
C ALA A 198 21.72 11.28 5.99
N GLU A 199 21.26 12.49 6.32
CA GLU A 199 20.41 12.76 7.49
C GLU A 199 19.08 12.01 7.38
N LEU A 200 18.48 12.00 6.18
CA LEU A 200 17.24 11.29 5.90
C LEU A 200 17.38 9.78 6.10
N THR A 201 18.46 9.19 5.54
CA THR A 201 18.75 7.76 5.68
C THR A 201 19.02 7.39 7.13
N HIS A 202 19.82 8.19 7.84
CA HIS A 202 20.10 7.96 9.26
C HIS A 202 18.81 7.97 10.11
N TYR A 203 17.95 8.95 9.88
CA TYR A 203 16.64 9.03 10.53
C TYR A 203 15.78 7.81 10.22
N SER A 204 15.73 7.40 8.95
CA SER A 204 14.91 6.28 8.52
C SER A 204 15.33 4.96 9.15
N ILE A 205 16.65 4.72 9.26
CA ILE A 205 17.19 3.53 9.94
C ILE A 205 16.87 3.58 11.45
N GLN A 206 17.11 4.72 12.11
CA GLN A 206 16.82 4.87 13.54
C GLN A 206 15.35 4.66 13.90
N ASN A 207 14.44 4.96 12.98
CA ASN A 207 13.00 4.80 13.19
C ASN A 207 12.44 3.51 12.56
N HIS A 208 13.31 2.59 12.12
CA HIS A 208 12.94 1.32 11.48
C HIS A 208 11.98 1.50 10.29
N LEU A 209 12.18 2.57 9.49
CA LEU A 209 11.41 2.84 8.28
C LEU A 209 12.03 2.19 7.03
N VAL A 210 13.29 1.80 7.13
CA VAL A 210 14.07 1.03 6.15
C VAL A 210 15.07 0.16 6.90
N ASP A 211 15.56 -0.91 6.24
CA ASP A 211 16.61 -1.81 6.74
C ASP A 211 18.00 -1.21 6.64
#